data_f947732487e983681999894836e14806
#
_entry.id   f947732487e983681999894836e14806
#
_cell.length_a   1.000
_cell.length_b   1.000
_cell.length_c   1.000
_cell.angle_alpha   90.00
_cell.angle_beta   90.00
_cell.angle_gamma   90.00
#
_symmetry.space_group_name_H-M   'P 1'
#
loop_
_entity.id
_entity.type
_entity.pdbx_description
1 polymer ?
#
loop_
_entity_poly.entity_id
_entity_poly.type
_entity_poly.pdbx_seq_one_letter_code
_entity_poly.pdbx_strand_id
1 'polypeptide(L)'
;MNARPDPHDILEQLLRSARRAGADAADAILVSSVAASVSYRLGQLEELERAESWDLGLRVFVGERVAFVSSNDLAPATLIELPGRAIAMAKLAPEDRFACLAPAERLAKSWPSLDLEDPSEPSAEDLIERARAVEGAAMAVPGITNSEGGGASFGRSEIALATSDGFFGRYAGTSHSIGVAVLAGEGTGMERDYDSASARHADDLESAEAVGRRAGERTVARLDPRRAKSQAVPVVFEPRVASSLVGHLAGAISGASVARGVSFLKDNLGKDVFAAGIGIIDDPHRIRGPRSKPFDGEGVRNARMALIENGVLQTWILDCASAKQLGLQTTGHAARGTGGPPSPSTTNLYMAPGTASPDALIADIAQGLFVTELLGMGVDMVTGDYSRGASGFWIENGAIAYPVSGVTIAGNLKDMFQRLTPANDLVFRYGTNAPTLRVEGMTVAGE
;
A
#
# COMPACT_ATOMS: atom_id res chain seq x y z
N MET A 1 13.82 -18.15 -30.86
CA MET A 1 13.08 -17.68 -29.69
C MET A 1 11.91 -18.63 -29.52
N ASN A 2 11.92 -19.49 -28.50
CA ASN A 2 10.75 -20.30 -28.19
C ASN A 2 9.61 -19.36 -27.77
N ALA A 3 8.43 -19.51 -28.37
CA ALA A 3 7.26 -18.74 -27.96
C ALA A 3 7.05 -18.90 -26.44
N ARG A 4 6.82 -17.80 -25.73
CA ARG A 4 6.49 -17.85 -24.30
C ARG A 4 5.23 -18.70 -24.13
N PRO A 5 5.22 -19.70 -23.25
CA PRO A 5 4.03 -20.53 -23.04
C PRO A 5 2.87 -19.68 -22.53
N ASP A 6 1.66 -19.97 -23.00
CA ASP A 6 0.47 -19.22 -22.57
C ASP A 6 0.22 -19.50 -21.06
N PRO A 7 0.08 -18.47 -20.22
CA PRO A 7 -0.28 -18.62 -18.81
C PRO A 7 -1.52 -19.49 -18.57
N HIS A 8 -2.51 -19.43 -19.45
CA HIS A 8 -3.71 -20.27 -19.38
C HIS A 8 -3.36 -21.76 -19.44
N ASP A 9 -2.54 -22.16 -20.42
CA ASP A 9 -2.18 -23.56 -20.63
C ASP A 9 -1.38 -24.11 -19.44
N ILE A 10 -0.45 -23.32 -18.90
CA ILE A 10 0.34 -23.69 -17.71
C ILE A 10 -0.58 -23.94 -16.50
N LEU A 11 -1.45 -22.96 -16.21
CA LEU A 11 -2.32 -23.04 -15.03
C LEU A 11 -3.36 -24.17 -15.17
N GLU A 12 -3.95 -24.33 -16.34
CA GLU A 12 -4.90 -25.41 -16.59
C GLU A 12 -4.26 -26.81 -16.48
N GLN A 13 -3.06 -26.98 -17.05
CA GLN A 13 -2.30 -28.23 -16.91
C GLN A 13 -2.00 -28.53 -15.44
N LEU A 14 -1.58 -27.52 -14.68
CA LEU A 14 -1.23 -27.65 -13.27
C LEU A 14 -2.44 -28.07 -12.43
N LEU A 15 -3.59 -27.41 -12.63
CA LEU A 15 -4.84 -27.72 -11.95
C LEU A 15 -5.36 -29.13 -12.29
N ARG A 16 -5.29 -29.53 -13.56
CA ARG A 16 -5.62 -30.92 -13.97
C ARG A 16 -4.70 -31.94 -13.31
N SER A 17 -3.42 -31.62 -13.22
CA SER A 17 -2.44 -32.52 -12.57
C SER A 17 -2.67 -32.61 -11.06
N ALA A 18 -3.01 -31.51 -10.38
CA ALA A 18 -3.35 -31.50 -8.96
C ALA A 18 -4.60 -32.35 -8.68
N ARG A 19 -5.61 -32.26 -9.52
CA ARG A 19 -6.82 -33.07 -9.40
C ARG A 19 -6.53 -34.57 -9.58
N ARG A 20 -5.69 -34.95 -10.57
CA ARG A 20 -5.24 -36.34 -10.78
C ARG A 20 -4.40 -36.88 -9.62
N ALA A 21 -3.62 -36.02 -8.95
CA ALA A 21 -2.82 -36.36 -7.77
C ALA A 21 -3.66 -36.49 -6.50
N GLY A 22 -4.98 -36.15 -6.54
CA GLY A 22 -5.90 -36.32 -5.42
C GLY A 22 -6.28 -35.03 -4.69
N ALA A 23 -6.17 -33.87 -5.31
CA ALA A 23 -6.76 -32.64 -4.78
C ALA A 23 -8.29 -32.64 -4.98
N ASP A 24 -9.05 -32.32 -3.94
CA ASP A 24 -10.48 -32.08 -3.99
C ASP A 24 -10.78 -30.74 -4.69
N ALA A 25 -9.94 -29.74 -4.42
CA ALA A 25 -9.97 -28.43 -5.08
C ALA A 25 -8.55 -27.86 -5.17
N ALA A 26 -8.34 -26.94 -6.10
CA ALA A 26 -7.07 -26.25 -6.25
C ALA A 26 -7.25 -24.90 -6.92
N ASP A 27 -6.32 -23.99 -6.70
CA ASP A 27 -6.12 -22.80 -7.51
C ASP A 27 -4.63 -22.55 -7.75
N ALA A 28 -4.34 -21.84 -8.82
CA ALA A 28 -2.97 -21.52 -9.20
C ALA A 28 -2.86 -20.08 -9.70
N ILE A 29 -1.76 -19.43 -9.35
CA ILE A 29 -1.41 -18.08 -9.78
C ILE A 29 -0.05 -18.11 -10.47
N LEU A 30 0.05 -17.42 -11.59
CA LEU A 30 1.31 -17.18 -12.28
C LEU A 30 1.54 -15.69 -12.39
N VAL A 31 2.70 -15.23 -11.92
CA VAL A 31 3.13 -13.84 -12.01
C VAL A 31 4.38 -13.79 -12.89
N SER A 32 4.34 -13.00 -13.95
CA SER A 32 5.54 -12.63 -14.69
C SER A 32 5.87 -11.17 -14.44
N SER A 33 7.14 -10.86 -14.24
CA SER A 33 7.58 -9.52 -13.94
C SER A 33 8.82 -9.15 -14.74
N VAL A 34 8.86 -7.90 -15.19
CA VAL A 34 10.05 -7.23 -15.70
C VAL A 34 10.26 -6.00 -14.81
N ALA A 35 11.46 -5.80 -14.32
CA ALA A 35 11.85 -4.65 -13.54
C ALA A 35 13.15 -4.07 -14.08
N ALA A 36 13.25 -2.75 -14.16
CA ALA A 36 14.47 -2.03 -14.44
C ALA A 36 14.60 -0.88 -13.44
N SER A 37 15.79 -0.67 -12.90
CA SER A 37 16.06 0.38 -11.93
C SER A 37 17.44 0.99 -12.12
N VAL A 38 17.53 2.27 -11.79
CA VAL A 38 18.76 3.05 -11.83
C VAL A 38 18.90 3.79 -10.50
N SER A 39 20.11 3.76 -9.94
CA SER A 39 20.57 4.61 -8.84
C SER A 39 21.67 5.53 -9.36
N TYR A 40 21.51 6.84 -9.12
CA TYR A 40 22.43 7.89 -9.58
C TYR A 40 22.74 8.81 -8.40
N ARG A 41 24.03 9.02 -8.11
CA ARG A 41 24.43 9.81 -6.95
C ARG A 41 25.64 10.69 -7.24
N LEU A 42 25.56 11.96 -6.87
CA LEU A 42 26.65 12.96 -6.97
C LEU A 42 27.34 12.95 -8.34
N GLY A 43 26.55 12.89 -9.40
CA GLY A 43 27.06 12.91 -10.76
C GLY A 43 27.53 11.55 -11.29
N GLN A 44 27.35 10.45 -10.55
CA GLN A 44 27.80 9.12 -10.92
C GLN A 44 26.62 8.12 -10.96
N LEU A 45 26.63 7.27 -11.99
CA LEU A 45 25.78 6.09 -12.03
C LEU A 45 26.33 5.06 -11.02
N GLU A 46 25.55 4.72 -9.99
CA GLU A 46 25.93 3.72 -8.98
C GLU A 46 25.44 2.32 -9.36
N GLU A 47 24.20 2.23 -9.86
CA GLU A 47 23.58 0.94 -10.17
C GLU A 47 22.66 1.05 -11.39
N LEU A 48 22.69 0.02 -12.22
CA LEU A 48 21.73 -0.23 -13.29
C LEU A 48 21.37 -1.71 -13.25
N GLU A 49 20.15 -2.03 -12.92
CA GLU A 49 19.65 -3.39 -12.82
C GLU A 49 18.48 -3.60 -13.77
N ARG A 50 18.43 -4.79 -14.41
CA ARG A 50 17.25 -5.29 -15.12
C ARG A 50 17.03 -6.76 -14.77
N ALA A 51 15.86 -7.08 -14.28
CA ALA A 51 15.48 -8.42 -13.89
C ALA A 51 14.19 -8.85 -14.59
N GLU A 52 14.12 -10.12 -14.95
CA GLU A 52 12.90 -10.78 -15.41
C GLU A 52 12.65 -11.99 -14.54
N SER A 53 11.45 -12.18 -14.07
CA SER A 53 11.06 -13.32 -13.24
C SER A 53 9.73 -13.90 -13.64
N TRP A 54 9.58 -15.19 -13.30
CA TRP A 54 8.33 -15.92 -13.32
C TRP A 54 8.15 -16.58 -11.97
N ASP A 55 6.99 -16.41 -11.37
CA ASP A 55 6.66 -16.97 -10.08
C ASP A 55 5.31 -17.68 -10.16
N LEU A 56 5.31 -18.98 -9.92
CA LEU A 56 4.14 -19.84 -9.93
C LEU A 56 3.78 -20.21 -8.49
N GLY A 57 2.51 -20.09 -8.13
CA GLY A 57 1.96 -20.58 -6.88
C GLY A 57 0.83 -21.57 -7.14
N LEU A 58 0.84 -22.70 -6.44
CA LEU A 58 -0.24 -23.69 -6.44
C LEU A 58 -0.73 -23.87 -5.02
N ARG A 59 -2.05 -23.73 -4.80
CA ARG A 59 -2.75 -24.09 -3.58
C ARG A 59 -3.62 -25.31 -3.84
N VAL A 60 -3.54 -26.32 -2.97
CA VAL A 60 -4.35 -27.54 -3.08
C VAL A 60 -5.10 -27.80 -1.78
N PHE A 61 -6.30 -28.37 -1.93
CA PHE A 61 -7.15 -28.78 -0.80
C PHE A 61 -7.32 -30.31 -0.82
N VAL A 62 -7.19 -30.93 0.34
CA VAL A 62 -7.44 -32.36 0.58
C VAL A 62 -8.27 -32.48 1.85
N GLY A 63 -9.57 -32.69 1.73
CA GLY A 63 -10.52 -32.51 2.81
C GLY A 63 -10.47 -31.07 3.35
N GLU A 64 -10.34 -30.91 4.65
CA GLU A 64 -10.18 -29.62 5.33
C GLU A 64 -8.70 -29.18 5.45
N ARG A 65 -7.80 -29.79 4.70
CA ARG A 65 -6.36 -29.50 4.75
C ARG A 65 -5.92 -28.76 3.51
N VAL A 66 -5.02 -27.81 3.66
CA VAL A 66 -4.52 -26.98 2.58
C VAL A 66 -3.01 -26.94 2.59
N ALA A 67 -2.41 -26.92 1.40
CA ALA A 67 -0.99 -26.68 1.23
C ALA A 67 -0.71 -25.74 0.07
N PHE A 68 0.44 -25.09 0.15
CA PHE A 68 0.94 -24.13 -0.83
C PHE A 68 2.32 -24.59 -1.29
N VAL A 69 2.55 -24.53 -2.58
CA VAL A 69 3.88 -24.70 -3.17
C VAL A 69 4.10 -23.60 -4.21
N SER A 70 5.33 -23.13 -4.32
CA SER A 70 5.73 -22.16 -5.32
C SER A 70 6.97 -22.59 -6.06
N SER A 71 7.15 -22.07 -7.26
CA SER A 71 8.34 -22.27 -8.10
C SER A 71 8.54 -21.09 -9.02
N ASN A 72 9.78 -20.71 -9.25
CA ASN A 72 10.21 -19.82 -10.31
C ASN A 72 10.71 -20.60 -11.55
N ASP A 73 10.74 -21.93 -11.49
CA ASP A 73 11.08 -22.81 -12.61
C ASP A 73 9.80 -23.39 -13.24
N LEU A 74 9.58 -23.04 -14.50
CA LEU A 74 8.45 -23.48 -15.31
C LEU A 74 8.80 -24.67 -16.23
N ALA A 75 9.94 -25.35 -15.99
CA ALA A 75 10.30 -26.54 -16.76
C ALA A 75 9.22 -27.63 -16.65
N PRO A 76 8.92 -28.39 -17.72
CA PRO A 76 7.89 -29.41 -17.70
C PRO A 76 8.05 -30.44 -16.58
N ALA A 77 9.28 -30.80 -16.21
CA ALA A 77 9.56 -31.71 -15.10
C ALA A 77 9.08 -31.14 -13.76
N THR A 78 9.39 -29.88 -13.49
CA THR A 78 8.96 -29.16 -12.28
C THR A 78 7.43 -29.07 -12.22
N LEU A 79 6.76 -28.71 -13.31
CA LEU A 79 5.30 -28.61 -13.37
C LEU A 79 4.58 -29.96 -13.14
N ILE A 80 5.23 -31.08 -13.50
CA ILE A 80 4.72 -32.44 -13.23
C ILE A 80 4.85 -32.79 -11.75
N GLU A 81 5.93 -32.42 -11.09
CA GLU A 81 6.22 -32.78 -9.70
C GLU A 81 5.47 -31.94 -8.67
N LEU A 82 5.25 -30.65 -8.94
CA LEU A 82 4.63 -29.69 -8.01
C LEU A 82 3.31 -30.18 -7.41
N PRO A 83 2.33 -30.71 -8.19
CA PRO A 83 1.07 -31.20 -7.63
C PRO A 83 1.23 -32.33 -6.64
N GLY A 84 2.08 -33.32 -6.94
CA GLY A 84 2.36 -34.45 -6.04
C GLY A 84 2.96 -33.99 -4.72
N ARG A 85 3.89 -33.04 -4.78
CA ARG A 85 4.51 -32.43 -3.61
C ARG A 85 3.49 -31.65 -2.76
N ALA A 86 2.64 -30.84 -3.39
CA ALA A 86 1.58 -30.10 -2.72
C ALA A 86 0.58 -31.03 -2.00
N ILE A 87 0.16 -32.11 -2.66
CA ILE A 87 -0.75 -33.12 -2.08
C ILE A 87 -0.09 -33.83 -0.86
N ALA A 88 1.19 -34.21 -0.97
CA ALA A 88 1.90 -34.83 0.14
C ALA A 88 1.97 -33.87 1.35
N MET A 89 2.22 -32.60 1.12
CA MET A 89 2.21 -31.56 2.16
C MET A 89 0.82 -31.37 2.77
N ALA A 90 -0.23 -31.28 1.93
CA ALA A 90 -1.60 -31.10 2.41
C ALA A 90 -2.05 -32.26 3.32
N LYS A 91 -1.70 -33.50 2.99
CA LYS A 91 -2.03 -34.68 3.82
C LYS A 91 -1.42 -34.63 5.22
N LEU A 92 -0.32 -33.89 5.41
CA LEU A 92 0.37 -33.74 6.69
C LEU A 92 0.02 -32.42 7.40
N ALA A 93 -0.64 -31.48 6.72
CA ALA A 93 -1.02 -30.19 7.29
C ALA A 93 -2.13 -30.36 8.35
N PRO A 94 -2.22 -29.48 9.35
CA PRO A 94 -3.38 -29.42 10.22
C PRO A 94 -4.65 -29.07 9.43
N GLU A 95 -5.80 -29.45 9.97
CA GLU A 95 -7.09 -29.08 9.40
C GLU A 95 -7.36 -27.58 9.57
N ASP A 96 -7.83 -26.96 8.50
CA ASP A 96 -8.30 -25.56 8.45
C ASP A 96 -9.67 -25.53 7.80
N ARG A 97 -10.71 -25.62 8.64
CA ARG A 97 -12.11 -25.60 8.21
C ARG A 97 -12.54 -24.30 7.52
N PHE A 98 -11.72 -23.24 7.62
CA PHE A 98 -12.04 -21.94 7.01
C PHE A 98 -11.39 -21.77 5.64
N ALA A 99 -10.31 -22.48 5.35
CA ALA A 99 -9.71 -22.46 4.02
C ALA A 99 -10.71 -22.94 2.97
N CYS A 100 -10.85 -22.20 1.88
CA CYS A 100 -11.78 -22.50 0.80
C CYS A 100 -11.39 -21.81 -0.51
N LEU A 101 -11.97 -22.25 -1.62
CA LEU A 101 -12.07 -21.46 -2.85
C LEU A 101 -13.22 -20.46 -2.74
N ALA A 102 -13.20 -19.44 -3.60
CA ALA A 102 -14.30 -18.50 -3.72
C ALA A 102 -15.58 -19.20 -4.21
N PRO A 103 -16.75 -18.91 -3.64
CA PRO A 103 -18.03 -19.41 -4.14
C PRO A 103 -18.24 -19.02 -5.60
N ALA A 104 -18.75 -19.96 -6.44
CA ALA A 104 -18.88 -19.76 -7.89
C ALA A 104 -19.73 -18.53 -8.27
N GLU A 105 -20.73 -18.21 -7.47
CA GLU A 105 -21.59 -17.04 -7.68
C GLU A 105 -20.92 -15.70 -7.36
N ARG A 106 -19.77 -15.74 -6.65
CA ARG A 106 -18.96 -14.56 -6.31
C ARG A 106 -17.84 -14.31 -7.29
N LEU A 107 -17.49 -15.28 -8.14
CA LEU A 107 -16.45 -15.15 -9.14
C LEU A 107 -16.78 -14.06 -10.16
N ALA A 108 -15.77 -13.31 -10.56
CA ALA A 108 -15.88 -12.30 -11.60
C ALA A 108 -16.12 -12.97 -12.96
N LYS A 109 -17.19 -12.59 -13.65
CA LYS A 109 -17.52 -13.07 -15.01
C LYS A 109 -17.09 -12.09 -16.10
N SER A 110 -16.94 -10.84 -15.73
CA SER A 110 -16.45 -9.74 -16.55
C SER A 110 -15.91 -8.65 -15.64
N TRP A 111 -15.04 -7.82 -16.17
CA TRP A 111 -14.43 -6.70 -15.45
C TRP A 111 -14.14 -5.52 -16.38
N PRO A 112 -14.07 -4.29 -15.84
CA PRO A 112 -13.78 -3.10 -16.62
C PRO A 112 -12.32 -3.09 -17.11
N SER A 113 -12.06 -2.40 -18.21
CA SER A 113 -10.71 -1.96 -18.57
C SER A 113 -10.28 -0.84 -17.63
N LEU A 114 -9.12 -0.97 -17.03
CA LEU A 114 -8.61 -0.04 -16.02
C LEU A 114 -7.40 0.77 -16.51
N ASP A 115 -6.97 0.53 -17.76
CA ASP A 115 -5.81 1.20 -18.37
C ASP A 115 -4.55 1.14 -17.49
N LEU A 116 -4.22 -0.07 -17.03
CA LEU A 116 -3.13 -0.29 -16.07
C LEU A 116 -1.77 -0.47 -16.72
N GLU A 117 -1.72 -0.71 -18.02
CA GLU A 117 -0.50 -1.05 -18.76
C GLU A 117 -0.14 0.05 -19.75
N ASP A 118 1.00 0.69 -19.53
CA ASP A 118 1.64 1.57 -20.49
C ASP A 118 2.31 0.70 -21.58
N PRO A 119 2.03 0.92 -22.86
CA PRO A 119 2.67 0.18 -23.92
C PRO A 119 4.17 0.52 -24.08
N SER A 120 4.63 1.62 -23.49
CA SER A 120 6.03 2.07 -23.57
C SER A 120 6.88 1.47 -22.45
N GLU A 121 8.05 0.93 -22.82
CA GLU A 121 9.10 0.52 -21.88
C GLU A 121 10.27 1.51 -22.04
N PRO A 122 10.68 2.22 -20.96
CA PRO A 122 11.80 3.14 -21.04
C PRO A 122 13.13 2.40 -21.28
N SER A 123 14.01 3.01 -22.03
CA SER A 123 15.38 2.52 -22.16
C SER A 123 16.18 2.74 -20.86
N ALA A 124 17.35 2.12 -20.78
CA ALA A 124 18.29 2.37 -19.67
C ALA A 124 18.71 3.84 -19.62
N GLU A 125 18.93 4.44 -20.78
CA GLU A 125 19.30 5.85 -20.93
C GLU A 125 18.19 6.78 -20.40
N ASP A 126 16.91 6.48 -20.69
CA ASP A 126 15.76 7.24 -20.17
C ASP A 126 15.71 7.19 -18.64
N LEU A 127 15.97 6.03 -18.04
CA LEU A 127 15.99 5.88 -16.58
C LEU A 127 17.17 6.63 -15.96
N ILE A 128 18.35 6.56 -16.57
CA ILE A 128 19.54 7.32 -16.12
C ILE A 128 19.25 8.82 -16.17
N GLU A 129 18.64 9.32 -17.24
CA GLU A 129 18.32 10.73 -17.37
C GLU A 129 17.31 11.18 -16.32
N ARG A 130 16.27 10.40 -16.07
CA ARG A 130 15.27 10.69 -15.01
C ARG A 130 15.92 10.71 -13.62
N ALA A 131 16.78 9.75 -13.31
CA ALA A 131 17.49 9.68 -12.03
C ALA A 131 18.45 10.86 -11.84
N ARG A 132 19.18 11.23 -12.89
CA ARG A 132 20.06 12.41 -12.92
C ARG A 132 19.28 13.70 -12.74
N ALA A 133 18.16 13.86 -13.46
CA ALA A 133 17.34 15.06 -13.43
C ALA A 133 16.73 15.29 -12.03
N VAL A 134 16.21 14.23 -11.38
CA VAL A 134 15.59 14.36 -10.04
C VAL A 134 16.64 14.72 -8.98
N GLU A 135 17.84 14.11 -9.04
CA GLU A 135 18.93 14.47 -8.13
C GLU A 135 19.45 15.89 -8.40
N GLY A 136 19.70 16.22 -9.66
CA GLY A 136 20.17 17.55 -10.05
C GLY A 136 19.25 18.66 -9.60
N ALA A 137 17.94 18.47 -9.72
CA ALA A 137 16.94 19.43 -9.26
C ALA A 137 16.93 19.59 -7.73
N ALA A 138 17.11 18.51 -6.99
CA ALA A 138 17.19 18.56 -5.51
C ALA A 138 18.49 19.25 -5.05
N MET A 139 19.61 18.89 -5.66
CA MET A 139 20.94 19.47 -5.36
C MET A 139 21.05 20.96 -5.73
N ALA A 140 20.23 21.43 -6.68
CA ALA A 140 20.19 22.84 -7.07
C ALA A 140 19.47 23.74 -6.03
N VAL A 141 18.78 23.18 -5.05
CA VAL A 141 18.13 23.95 -4.01
C VAL A 141 19.17 24.52 -3.04
N PRO A 142 19.21 25.86 -2.83
CA PRO A 142 20.19 26.46 -1.91
C PRO A 142 20.05 25.88 -0.49
N GLY A 143 21.16 25.46 0.10
CA GLY A 143 21.20 24.85 1.44
C GLY A 143 21.33 23.33 1.43
N ILE A 144 21.12 22.67 0.31
CA ILE A 144 21.42 21.24 0.16
C ILE A 144 22.93 21.04 0.09
N THR A 145 23.45 20.12 0.92
CA THR A 145 24.89 19.88 1.06
C THR A 145 25.31 18.49 0.57
N ASN A 146 24.36 17.53 0.49
CA ASN A 146 24.67 16.16 0.06
C ASN A 146 23.42 15.47 -0.50
N SER A 147 23.62 14.31 -1.16
CA SER A 147 22.57 13.46 -1.70
C SER A 147 22.77 12.02 -1.25
N GLU A 148 21.65 11.33 -0.96
CA GLU A 148 21.63 9.87 -0.83
C GLU A 148 21.40 9.19 -2.19
N GLY A 149 21.12 9.97 -3.22
CA GLY A 149 20.92 9.54 -4.60
C GLY A 149 19.53 9.81 -5.12
N GLY A 150 19.47 9.97 -6.44
CA GLY A 150 18.26 9.95 -7.24
C GLY A 150 18.04 8.56 -7.84
N GLY A 151 16.80 8.10 -7.86
CA GLY A 151 16.43 6.82 -8.44
C GLY A 151 15.33 6.96 -9.50
N ALA A 152 15.38 6.10 -10.51
CA ALA A 152 14.29 5.91 -11.47
C ALA A 152 14.06 4.42 -11.69
N SER A 153 12.81 4.02 -11.80
CA SER A 153 12.49 2.62 -12.06
C SER A 153 11.28 2.45 -12.97
N PHE A 154 11.26 1.30 -13.63
CA PHE A 154 10.15 0.78 -14.40
C PHE A 154 9.86 -0.64 -13.96
N GLY A 155 8.58 -0.98 -13.88
CA GLY A 155 8.11 -2.34 -13.65
C GLY A 155 6.91 -2.66 -14.52
N ARG A 156 6.88 -3.89 -15.04
CA ARG A 156 5.71 -4.48 -15.70
C ARG A 156 5.44 -5.83 -15.05
N SER A 157 4.21 -6.05 -14.63
CA SER A 157 3.80 -7.35 -14.10
C SER A 157 2.53 -7.81 -14.80
N GLU A 158 2.49 -9.10 -15.13
CA GLU A 158 1.28 -9.78 -15.60
C GLU A 158 0.91 -10.85 -14.57
N ILE A 159 -0.36 -10.87 -14.18
CA ILE A 159 -0.93 -11.82 -13.22
C ILE A 159 -1.99 -12.64 -13.93
N ALA A 160 -1.85 -13.96 -13.86
CA ALA A 160 -2.87 -14.92 -14.28
C ALA A 160 -3.28 -15.78 -13.09
N LEU A 161 -4.58 -15.94 -12.88
CA LEU A 161 -5.19 -16.73 -11.81
C LEU A 161 -6.17 -17.72 -12.41
N ALA A 162 -6.09 -18.97 -11.97
CA ALA A 162 -7.05 -20.02 -12.35
C ALA A 162 -7.49 -20.82 -11.12
N THR A 163 -8.75 -21.30 -11.13
CA THR A 163 -9.28 -22.18 -10.09
C THR A 163 -9.81 -23.48 -10.70
N SER A 164 -9.83 -24.56 -9.92
CA SER A 164 -10.39 -25.85 -10.34
C SER A 164 -11.90 -25.80 -10.62
N ASP A 165 -12.57 -24.71 -10.19
CA ASP A 165 -14.00 -24.47 -10.39
C ASP A 165 -14.29 -23.65 -11.66
N GLY A 166 -13.26 -23.49 -12.53
CA GLY A 166 -13.40 -22.95 -13.88
C GLY A 166 -13.21 -21.43 -14.00
N PHE A 167 -12.75 -20.72 -12.95
CA PHE A 167 -12.34 -19.34 -13.11
C PHE A 167 -10.98 -19.28 -13.81
N PHE A 168 -10.85 -18.36 -14.75
CA PHE A 168 -9.59 -17.89 -15.30
C PHE A 168 -9.67 -16.39 -15.52
N GLY A 169 -8.69 -15.66 -15.01
CA GLY A 169 -8.55 -14.24 -15.23
C GLY A 169 -7.08 -13.83 -15.32
N ARG A 170 -6.80 -12.87 -16.19
CA ARG A 170 -5.45 -12.27 -16.30
C ARG A 170 -5.55 -10.77 -16.50
N TYR A 171 -4.54 -10.06 -16.03
CA TYR A 171 -4.34 -8.64 -16.28
C TYR A 171 -2.86 -8.30 -16.14
N ALA A 172 -2.45 -7.22 -16.80
CA ALA A 172 -1.12 -6.67 -16.68
C ALA A 172 -1.19 -5.23 -16.15
N GLY A 173 -0.07 -4.75 -15.67
CA GLY A 173 0.08 -3.37 -15.28
C GLY A 173 1.54 -2.96 -15.22
N THR A 174 1.79 -1.69 -15.49
CA THR A 174 3.11 -1.07 -15.44
C THR A 174 3.22 -0.11 -14.24
N SER A 175 4.43 0.26 -13.92
CA SER A 175 4.73 1.31 -12.95
C SER A 175 6.02 2.02 -13.36
N HIS A 176 5.96 3.34 -13.44
CA HIS A 176 7.13 4.22 -13.56
C HIS A 176 7.29 4.94 -12.23
N SER A 177 8.51 5.07 -11.73
CA SER A 177 8.76 5.85 -10.51
C SER A 177 10.08 6.60 -10.59
N ILE A 178 10.11 7.73 -9.89
CA ILE A 178 11.29 8.55 -9.62
C ILE A 178 11.28 8.96 -8.16
N GLY A 179 12.45 9.18 -7.60
CA GLY A 179 12.56 9.68 -6.24
C GLY A 179 13.98 10.11 -5.91
N VAL A 180 14.13 10.95 -4.90
CA VAL A 180 15.41 11.43 -4.42
C VAL A 180 15.34 11.69 -2.92
N ALA A 181 16.44 11.45 -2.23
CA ALA A 181 16.64 11.87 -0.85
C ALA A 181 17.91 12.71 -0.74
N VAL A 182 17.81 13.84 -0.06
CA VAL A 182 18.92 14.79 0.08
C VAL A 182 19.09 15.24 1.53
N LEU A 183 20.27 15.81 1.79
CA LEU A 183 20.66 16.30 3.11
C LEU A 183 21.01 17.80 3.03
N ALA A 184 20.66 18.52 4.09
CA ALA A 184 21.03 19.90 4.30
C ALA A 184 21.74 20.05 5.66
N GLY A 185 22.55 21.09 5.84
CA GLY A 185 23.30 21.31 7.07
C GLY A 185 24.59 20.50 7.15
N GLU A 186 25.26 20.55 8.31
CA GLU A 186 26.55 19.91 8.57
C GLU A 186 26.58 19.25 9.97
N GLY A 187 27.40 18.21 10.11
CA GLY A 187 27.67 17.53 11.37
C GLY A 187 26.38 16.99 12.01
N THR A 188 26.18 17.28 13.29
CA THR A 188 24.97 16.84 14.04
C THR A 188 23.71 17.65 13.75
N GLY A 189 23.83 18.74 12.98
CA GLY A 189 22.72 19.57 12.53
C GLY A 189 22.24 19.21 11.13
N MET A 190 22.66 18.07 10.58
CA MET A 190 22.14 17.60 9.30
C MET A 190 20.68 17.17 9.40
N GLU A 191 19.91 17.67 8.47
CA GLU A 191 18.52 17.23 8.24
C GLU A 191 18.40 16.53 6.90
N ARG A 192 17.46 15.60 6.82
CA ARG A 192 17.17 14.76 5.65
C ARG A 192 15.68 14.81 5.34
N ASP A 193 15.36 14.94 4.07
CA ASP A 193 14.01 14.63 3.59
C ASP A 193 14.08 14.05 2.17
N TYR A 194 12.95 13.63 1.64
CA TYR A 194 12.82 13.00 0.35
C TYR A 194 11.51 13.38 -0.32
N ASP A 195 11.46 13.16 -1.63
CA ASP A 195 10.19 13.09 -2.34
C ASP A 195 10.27 12.04 -3.46
N SER A 196 9.09 11.56 -3.87
CA SER A 196 8.97 10.56 -4.92
C SER A 196 7.63 10.68 -5.63
N ALA A 197 7.59 10.23 -6.88
CA ALA A 197 6.37 10.10 -7.66
C ALA A 197 6.33 8.74 -8.34
N SER A 198 5.12 8.19 -8.53
CA SER A 198 4.91 6.99 -9.31
C SER A 198 3.60 7.07 -10.09
N ALA A 199 3.60 6.48 -11.29
CA ALA A 199 2.43 6.43 -12.16
C ALA A 199 2.39 5.12 -12.94
N ARG A 200 1.21 4.72 -13.42
CA ARG A 200 1.06 3.57 -14.31
C ARG A 200 1.61 3.87 -15.70
N HIS A 201 1.42 5.08 -16.20
CA HIS A 201 1.88 5.55 -17.49
C HIS A 201 2.95 6.62 -17.32
N ALA A 202 3.95 6.63 -18.20
CA ALA A 202 5.04 7.60 -18.15
C ALA A 202 4.54 9.04 -18.27
N ASP A 203 3.48 9.26 -19.07
CA ASP A 203 2.88 10.58 -19.28
C ASP A 203 2.20 11.15 -18.04
N ASP A 204 1.79 10.29 -17.09
CA ASP A 204 1.18 10.69 -15.82
C ASP A 204 2.23 10.88 -14.71
N LEU A 205 3.51 10.56 -14.98
CA LEU A 205 4.58 10.71 -14.00
C LEU A 205 4.90 12.19 -13.80
N GLU A 206 4.92 12.62 -12.55
CA GLU A 206 5.32 13.98 -12.20
C GLU A 206 6.76 14.27 -12.65
N SER A 207 7.05 15.50 -13.05
CA SER A 207 8.39 15.82 -13.58
C SER A 207 9.49 15.64 -12.53
N ALA A 208 10.65 15.19 -12.96
CA ALA A 208 11.82 14.98 -12.11
C ALA A 208 12.23 16.28 -11.39
N GLU A 209 12.11 17.43 -12.10
CA GLU A 209 12.44 18.76 -11.55
C GLU A 209 11.48 19.14 -10.41
N ALA A 210 10.19 18.85 -10.53
CA ALA A 210 9.22 19.15 -9.48
C ALA A 210 9.44 18.29 -8.23
N VAL A 211 9.68 16.99 -8.42
CA VAL A 211 9.95 16.05 -7.33
C VAL A 211 11.28 16.41 -6.64
N GLY A 212 12.35 16.64 -7.40
CA GLY A 212 13.67 16.98 -6.87
C GLY A 212 13.65 18.29 -6.10
N ARG A 213 13.10 19.36 -6.69
CA ARG A 213 12.98 20.66 -6.01
C ARG A 213 12.20 20.55 -4.71
N ARG A 214 11.07 19.86 -4.69
CA ARG A 214 10.24 19.68 -3.49
C ARG A 214 10.97 18.90 -2.40
N ALA A 215 11.76 17.87 -2.76
CA ALA A 215 12.63 17.17 -1.80
C ALA A 215 13.65 18.12 -1.17
N GLY A 216 14.34 18.94 -1.97
CA GLY A 216 15.31 19.92 -1.49
C GLY A 216 14.68 20.98 -0.60
N GLU A 217 13.57 21.61 -1.02
CA GLU A 217 12.85 22.62 -0.25
C GLU A 217 12.39 22.08 1.13
N ARG A 218 11.84 20.87 1.17
CA ARG A 218 11.46 20.19 2.42
C ARG A 218 12.64 19.96 3.34
N THR A 219 13.76 19.51 2.79
CA THR A 219 14.96 19.24 3.57
C THR A 219 15.51 20.50 4.22
N VAL A 220 15.63 21.59 3.44
CA VAL A 220 16.11 22.89 3.95
C VAL A 220 15.16 23.49 4.98
N ALA A 221 13.85 23.34 4.79
CA ALA A 221 12.85 23.83 5.74
C ALA A 221 12.95 23.19 7.13
N ARG A 222 13.63 22.02 7.26
CA ARG A 222 13.80 21.31 8.53
C ARG A 222 15.04 21.74 9.32
N LEU A 223 15.90 22.58 8.75
CA LEU A 223 17.15 23.01 9.41
C LEU A 223 16.88 23.75 10.73
N ASP A 224 17.81 23.59 11.66
CA ASP A 224 17.75 24.20 13.00
C ASP A 224 16.48 23.86 13.80
N PRO A 225 16.12 22.56 13.89
CA PRO A 225 14.90 22.17 14.59
C PRO A 225 15.00 22.45 16.09
N ARG A 226 13.88 22.89 16.65
CA ARG A 226 13.76 23.11 18.10
C ARG A 226 13.07 21.92 18.75
N ARG A 227 13.28 21.77 20.07
CA ARG A 227 12.50 20.85 20.87
C ARG A 227 11.23 21.51 21.35
N ALA A 228 10.11 20.78 21.32
CA ALA A 228 8.86 21.27 21.87
C ALA A 228 8.70 20.84 23.32
N LYS A 229 7.99 21.64 24.13
CA LYS A 229 7.59 21.25 25.48
C LYS A 229 6.47 20.21 25.44
N SER A 230 6.48 19.32 26.45
CA SER A 230 5.41 18.31 26.59
C SER A 230 4.08 18.97 26.94
N GLN A 231 3.08 18.77 26.09
CA GLN A 231 1.73 19.33 26.24
C GLN A 231 0.69 18.62 25.37
N ALA A 232 -0.58 18.80 25.69
CA ALA A 232 -1.70 18.36 24.85
C ALA A 232 -2.08 19.49 23.89
N VAL A 233 -2.02 19.22 22.57
CA VAL A 233 -2.29 20.20 21.52
C VAL A 233 -2.97 19.56 20.32
N PRO A 234 -3.59 20.34 19.42
CA PRO A 234 -3.94 19.85 18.09
C PRO A 234 -2.71 19.41 17.30
N VAL A 235 -2.81 18.28 16.63
CA VAL A 235 -1.78 17.76 15.72
C VAL A 235 -2.34 17.73 14.30
N VAL A 236 -1.65 18.36 13.37
CA VAL A 236 -2.01 18.40 11.96
C VAL A 236 -1.04 17.51 11.19
N PHE A 237 -1.57 16.55 10.45
CA PHE A 237 -0.79 15.59 9.67
C PHE A 237 -0.78 16.01 8.20
N GLU A 238 0.41 16.20 7.61
CA GLU A 238 0.58 16.38 6.17
C GLU A 238 0.03 15.14 5.41
N PRO A 239 -0.51 15.25 4.19
CA PRO A 239 -1.07 14.11 3.43
C PRO A 239 -0.16 12.89 3.37
N ARG A 240 1.16 13.05 3.22
CA ARG A 240 2.16 11.98 3.18
C ARG A 240 2.11 11.09 4.43
N VAL A 241 1.95 11.68 5.60
CA VAL A 241 1.88 10.97 6.89
C VAL A 241 0.45 10.69 7.35
N ALA A 242 -0.51 11.52 6.94
CA ALA A 242 -1.94 11.37 7.22
C ALA A 242 -2.50 10.03 6.69
N SER A 243 -2.00 9.56 5.54
CA SER A 243 -2.36 8.26 4.94
C SER A 243 -2.13 7.09 5.90
N SER A 244 -1.21 7.21 6.86
CA SER A 244 -0.94 6.18 7.87
C SER A 244 -2.12 5.96 8.82
N LEU A 245 -2.91 7.00 9.15
CA LEU A 245 -4.10 6.87 9.99
C LEU A 245 -5.19 6.05 9.27
N VAL A 246 -5.35 6.28 7.96
CA VAL A 246 -6.23 5.47 7.10
C VAL A 246 -5.72 4.03 6.99
N GLY A 247 -4.40 3.83 6.93
CA GLY A 247 -3.76 2.52 6.95
C GLY A 247 -4.01 1.76 8.27
N HIS A 248 -4.00 2.44 9.42
CA HIS A 248 -4.33 1.83 10.71
C HIS A 248 -5.81 1.39 10.77
N LEU A 249 -6.72 2.18 10.22
CA LEU A 249 -8.11 1.73 10.06
C LEU A 249 -8.16 0.44 9.24
N ALA A 250 -7.52 0.39 8.08
CA ALA A 250 -7.52 -0.80 7.21
C ALA A 250 -7.03 -2.05 7.94
N GLY A 251 -5.98 -1.92 8.77
CA GLY A 251 -5.49 -3.00 9.64
C GLY A 251 -6.52 -3.43 10.69
N ALA A 252 -7.21 -2.46 11.30
CA ALA A 252 -8.21 -2.72 12.33
C ALA A 252 -9.49 -3.37 11.79
N ILE A 253 -9.89 -3.04 10.56
CA ILE A 253 -11.08 -3.63 9.91
C ILE A 253 -10.73 -4.82 8.99
N SER A 254 -9.48 -5.29 9.02
CA SER A 254 -9.10 -6.53 8.33
C SER A 254 -9.84 -7.72 8.94
N GLY A 255 -10.56 -8.48 8.09
CA GLY A 255 -11.31 -9.65 8.50
C GLY A 255 -10.46 -10.68 9.25
N ALA A 256 -9.20 -10.84 8.86
CA ALA A 256 -8.27 -11.71 9.55
C ALA A 256 -7.94 -11.24 10.98
N SER A 257 -7.82 -9.92 11.21
CA SER A 257 -7.60 -9.36 12.55
C SER A 257 -8.86 -9.46 13.42
N VAL A 258 -10.02 -9.19 12.83
CA VAL A 258 -11.32 -9.28 13.50
C VAL A 258 -11.64 -10.73 13.89
N ALA A 259 -11.44 -11.68 12.99
CA ALA A 259 -11.70 -13.11 13.22
C ALA A 259 -10.81 -13.69 14.33
N ARG A 260 -9.58 -13.19 14.47
CA ARG A 260 -8.68 -13.56 15.58
C ARG A 260 -8.94 -12.79 16.88
N GLY A 261 -9.84 -11.80 16.87
CA GLY A 261 -10.14 -10.98 18.04
C GLY A 261 -9.05 -9.96 18.41
N VAL A 262 -8.08 -9.71 17.52
CA VAL A 262 -6.92 -8.83 17.74
C VAL A 262 -7.10 -7.45 17.10
N SER A 263 -8.32 -6.92 17.11
CA SER A 263 -8.63 -5.57 16.61
C SER A 263 -9.37 -4.77 17.65
N PHE A 264 -8.97 -3.51 17.86
CA PHE A 264 -9.68 -2.57 18.72
C PHE A 264 -11.07 -2.18 18.18
N LEU A 265 -11.36 -2.49 16.90
CA LEU A 265 -12.66 -2.23 16.26
C LEU A 265 -13.53 -3.49 16.10
N LYS A 266 -13.12 -4.66 16.56
CA LYS A 266 -13.79 -5.95 16.31
C LYS A 266 -15.31 -5.97 16.61
N ASP A 267 -15.78 -5.13 17.52
CA ASP A 267 -17.18 -5.04 17.94
C ASP A 267 -17.88 -3.77 17.40
N ASN A 268 -17.29 -3.09 16.41
CA ASN A 268 -17.75 -1.77 15.95
C ASN A 268 -18.45 -1.77 14.59
N LEU A 269 -18.74 -2.92 13.99
CA LEU A 269 -19.53 -2.98 12.75
C LEU A 269 -20.90 -2.30 12.94
N GLY A 270 -21.25 -1.39 12.04
CA GLY A 270 -22.49 -0.61 12.10
C GLY A 270 -22.51 0.48 13.17
N LYS A 271 -21.36 0.82 13.78
CA LYS A 271 -21.26 1.86 14.81
C LYS A 271 -20.41 3.03 14.34
N ASP A 272 -20.54 4.16 15.01
CA ASP A 272 -19.71 5.34 14.81
C ASP A 272 -18.27 5.05 15.22
N VAL A 273 -17.36 5.13 14.26
CA VAL A 273 -15.91 4.98 14.45
C VAL A 273 -15.20 6.31 14.24
N PHE A 274 -15.70 7.14 13.34
CA PHE A 274 -15.21 8.49 13.07
C PHE A 274 -16.26 9.54 13.42
N ALA A 275 -15.84 10.80 13.43
CA ALA A 275 -16.77 11.93 13.48
C ALA A 275 -17.75 11.89 12.30
N ALA A 276 -18.94 12.45 12.49
CA ALA A 276 -19.95 12.57 11.43
C ALA A 276 -19.39 13.35 10.23
N GLY A 277 -19.78 12.95 9.03
CA GLY A 277 -19.30 13.53 7.76
C GLY A 277 -18.04 12.88 7.20
N ILE A 278 -17.36 12.02 7.95
CA ILE A 278 -16.17 11.31 7.45
C ILE A 278 -16.58 10.14 6.56
N GLY A 279 -15.98 10.09 5.36
CA GLY A 279 -16.08 8.98 4.42
C GLY A 279 -14.71 8.37 4.12
N ILE A 280 -14.61 7.03 4.12
CA ILE A 280 -13.40 6.31 3.70
C ILE A 280 -13.81 5.24 2.70
N ILE A 281 -13.17 5.26 1.54
CA ILE A 281 -13.57 4.48 0.37
C ILE A 281 -12.39 3.64 -0.10
N ASP A 282 -12.65 2.38 -0.45
CA ASP A 282 -11.76 1.55 -1.25
C ASP A 282 -12.30 1.44 -2.68
N ASP A 283 -11.45 1.74 -3.68
CA ASP A 283 -11.86 1.73 -5.08
C ASP A 283 -10.87 0.93 -5.95
N PRO A 284 -11.16 -0.36 -6.20
CA PRO A 284 -10.32 -1.22 -7.03
C PRO A 284 -10.36 -0.83 -8.53
N HIS A 285 -11.29 0.02 -8.96
CA HIS A 285 -11.54 0.32 -10.36
C HIS A 285 -11.14 1.75 -10.78
N ARG A 286 -10.29 2.41 -10.00
CA ARG A 286 -9.70 3.67 -10.44
C ARG A 286 -8.87 3.45 -11.71
N ILE A 287 -9.20 4.19 -12.75
CA ILE A 287 -8.39 4.20 -13.99
C ILE A 287 -6.96 4.60 -13.62
N ARG A 288 -5.97 3.81 -14.10
CA ARG A 288 -4.54 3.97 -13.82
C ARG A 288 -4.18 4.03 -12.32
N GLY A 289 -5.09 3.57 -11.44
CA GLY A 289 -4.83 3.57 -10.00
C GLY A 289 -3.68 2.62 -9.62
N PRO A 290 -2.78 3.02 -8.69
CA PRO A 290 -1.57 2.24 -8.38
C PRO A 290 -1.87 0.85 -7.81
N ARG A 291 -3.03 0.68 -7.15
CA ARG A 291 -3.49 -0.62 -6.61
C ARG A 291 -4.78 -1.12 -7.27
N SER A 292 -5.15 -0.57 -8.42
CA SER A 292 -6.32 -1.05 -9.17
C SER A 292 -6.10 -2.46 -9.68
N LYS A 293 -7.16 -3.26 -9.63
CA LYS A 293 -7.21 -4.62 -10.12
C LYS A 293 -8.64 -5.00 -10.53
N PRO A 294 -8.80 -5.77 -11.63
CA PRO A 294 -10.12 -6.05 -12.19
C PRO A 294 -10.94 -7.05 -11.36
N PHE A 295 -10.28 -7.89 -10.58
CA PHE A 295 -10.83 -8.86 -9.63
C PHE A 295 -9.84 -9.05 -8.49
N ASP A 296 -10.25 -9.65 -7.38
CA ASP A 296 -9.40 -9.87 -6.23
C ASP A 296 -8.46 -11.09 -6.37
N GLY A 297 -7.64 -11.35 -5.37
CA GLY A 297 -6.66 -12.44 -5.38
C GLY A 297 -7.26 -13.86 -5.32
N GLU A 298 -8.57 -14.00 -5.22
CA GLU A 298 -9.31 -15.27 -5.27
C GLU A 298 -10.23 -15.36 -6.50
N GLY A 299 -10.16 -14.38 -7.43
CA GLY A 299 -11.02 -14.29 -8.60
C GLY A 299 -12.42 -13.73 -8.29
N VAL A 300 -12.63 -13.22 -7.08
CA VAL A 300 -13.91 -12.63 -6.67
C VAL A 300 -14.09 -11.26 -7.32
N ARG A 301 -15.33 -10.98 -7.72
CA ARG A 301 -15.72 -9.66 -8.21
C ARG A 301 -15.55 -8.63 -7.10
N ASN A 302 -14.77 -7.60 -7.37
CA ASN A 302 -14.57 -6.44 -6.53
C ASN A 302 -15.35 -5.21 -7.05
N ALA A 303 -15.53 -4.21 -6.22
CA ALA A 303 -16.21 -2.97 -6.58
C ALA A 303 -15.80 -1.85 -5.63
N ARG A 304 -15.99 -0.59 -6.08
CA ARG A 304 -15.88 0.57 -5.20
C ARG A 304 -16.83 0.44 -4.00
N MET A 305 -16.29 0.63 -2.79
CA MET A 305 -17.03 0.40 -1.54
C MET A 305 -16.69 1.48 -0.52
N ALA A 306 -17.71 2.02 0.14
CA ALA A 306 -17.52 2.82 1.34
C ALA A 306 -17.25 1.87 2.53
N LEU A 307 -16.08 2.01 3.15
CA LEU A 307 -15.73 1.30 4.38
C LEU A 307 -16.24 2.07 5.61
N ILE A 308 -16.13 3.41 5.53
CA ILE A 308 -16.74 4.34 6.46
C ILE A 308 -17.67 5.26 5.67
N GLU A 309 -18.91 5.40 6.11
CA GLU A 309 -19.90 6.32 5.55
C GLU A 309 -20.49 7.16 6.67
N ASN A 310 -20.32 8.48 6.55
CA ASN A 310 -20.77 9.43 7.58
C ASN A 310 -20.29 9.06 9.01
N GLY A 311 -19.03 8.62 9.14
CA GLY A 311 -18.44 8.20 10.41
C GLY A 311 -18.71 6.76 10.83
N VAL A 312 -19.68 6.08 10.21
CA VAL A 312 -20.14 4.73 10.56
C VAL A 312 -19.35 3.67 9.80
N LEU A 313 -18.84 2.64 10.49
CA LEU A 313 -18.21 1.47 9.88
C LEU A 313 -19.25 0.59 9.18
N GLN A 314 -19.13 0.48 7.86
CA GLN A 314 -20.09 -0.24 7.01
C GLN A 314 -19.77 -1.72 6.86
N THR A 315 -18.51 -2.11 6.83
CA THR A 315 -18.08 -3.47 6.54
C THR A 315 -16.63 -3.73 6.99
N TRP A 316 -16.32 -5.01 7.17
CA TRP A 316 -14.93 -5.49 7.22
C TRP A 316 -14.37 -5.66 5.81
N ILE A 317 -13.05 -5.63 5.64
CA ILE A 317 -12.39 -6.08 4.42
C ILE A 317 -12.13 -7.58 4.52
N LEU A 318 -12.77 -8.38 3.66
CA LEU A 318 -12.84 -9.83 3.78
C LEU A 318 -12.31 -10.54 2.52
N ASP A 319 -11.45 -11.52 2.75
CA ASP A 319 -11.20 -12.63 1.83
C ASP A 319 -12.20 -13.78 2.09
N CYS A 320 -12.13 -14.87 1.34
CA CYS A 320 -13.06 -15.99 1.51
C CYS A 320 -12.89 -16.69 2.86
N ALA A 321 -11.66 -16.87 3.35
CA ALA A 321 -11.38 -17.55 4.60
C ALA A 321 -11.88 -16.75 5.82
N SER A 322 -11.55 -15.47 5.91
CA SER A 322 -12.03 -14.62 7.01
C SER A 322 -13.54 -14.42 6.98
N ALA A 323 -14.12 -14.31 5.78
CA ALA A 323 -15.57 -14.24 5.62
C ALA A 323 -16.27 -15.50 6.17
N LYS A 324 -15.77 -16.68 5.79
CA LYS A 324 -16.28 -17.97 6.30
C LYS A 324 -16.13 -18.08 7.81
N GLN A 325 -15.00 -17.64 8.38
CA GLN A 325 -14.75 -17.67 9.82
C GLN A 325 -15.71 -16.76 10.60
N LEU A 326 -16.08 -15.61 10.00
CA LEU A 326 -17.00 -14.64 10.61
C LEU A 326 -18.48 -14.92 10.28
N GLY A 327 -18.78 -15.94 9.48
CA GLY A 327 -20.16 -16.24 9.04
C GLY A 327 -20.71 -15.19 8.09
N LEU A 328 -19.84 -14.50 7.33
CA LEU A 328 -20.15 -13.43 6.38
C LEU A 328 -19.83 -13.85 4.95
N GLN A 329 -20.04 -12.95 4.00
CA GLN A 329 -19.63 -13.10 2.61
C GLN A 329 -18.35 -12.30 2.34
N THR A 330 -17.47 -12.84 1.47
CA THR A 330 -16.29 -12.11 0.99
C THR A 330 -16.68 -10.77 0.36
N THR A 331 -15.88 -9.76 0.60
CA THR A 331 -16.07 -8.41 0.04
C THR A 331 -15.23 -8.16 -1.22
N GLY A 332 -14.53 -9.18 -1.75
CA GLY A 332 -13.66 -9.05 -2.91
C GLY A 332 -12.37 -8.28 -2.61
N HIS A 333 -11.84 -8.46 -1.41
CA HIS A 333 -10.63 -7.79 -0.93
C HIS A 333 -9.45 -8.74 -0.70
N ALA A 334 -9.44 -9.90 -1.33
CA ALA A 334 -8.30 -10.79 -1.22
C ALA A 334 -7.08 -10.22 -1.96
N ALA A 335 -5.93 -10.22 -1.29
CA ALA A 335 -4.62 -10.14 -1.91
C ALA A 335 -3.96 -11.50 -1.85
N ARG A 336 -3.19 -11.86 -2.88
CA ARG A 336 -2.52 -13.14 -2.95
C ARG A 336 -1.15 -12.99 -3.59
N GLY A 337 -0.17 -13.67 -2.99
CA GLY A 337 1.13 -13.97 -3.59
C GLY A 337 1.22 -15.42 -4.04
N THR A 338 2.39 -15.83 -4.53
CA THR A 338 2.64 -17.19 -5.00
C THR A 338 2.97 -18.17 -3.88
N GLY A 339 3.49 -17.70 -2.74
CA GLY A 339 4.04 -18.54 -1.67
C GLY A 339 3.13 -18.77 -0.46
N GLY A 340 1.89 -18.26 -0.43
CA GLY A 340 1.05 -18.35 0.77
C GLY A 340 -0.45 -18.19 0.50
N PRO A 341 -1.27 -18.23 1.58
CA PRO A 341 -2.71 -18.06 1.47
C PRO A 341 -3.08 -16.63 1.05
N PRO A 342 -4.26 -16.44 0.45
CA PRO A 342 -4.87 -15.12 0.34
C PRO A 342 -5.04 -14.46 1.70
N SER A 343 -5.09 -13.15 1.73
CA SER A 343 -5.35 -12.37 2.94
C SER A 343 -6.13 -11.08 2.60
N PRO A 344 -6.94 -10.56 3.52
CA PRO A 344 -7.67 -9.31 3.31
C PRO A 344 -6.71 -8.13 3.10
N SER A 345 -6.95 -7.35 2.06
CA SER A 345 -6.15 -6.15 1.73
C SER A 345 -6.99 -5.15 0.94
N THR A 346 -6.80 -3.87 1.23
CA THR A 346 -7.39 -2.76 0.46
C THR A 346 -6.71 -2.58 -0.90
N THR A 347 -7.39 -1.88 -1.79
CA THR A 347 -6.88 -1.46 -3.10
C THR A 347 -6.49 0.03 -3.06
N ASN A 348 -7.15 0.89 -3.83
CA ASN A 348 -6.92 2.33 -3.74
C ASN A 348 -7.80 2.89 -2.63
N LEU A 349 -7.26 2.89 -1.44
CA LEU A 349 -7.94 3.34 -0.23
C LEU A 349 -7.77 4.85 -0.07
N TYR A 350 -8.84 5.57 0.26
CA TYR A 350 -8.72 7.00 0.53
C TYR A 350 -9.79 7.53 1.49
N MET A 351 -9.41 8.57 2.24
CA MET A 351 -10.36 9.38 3.00
C MET A 351 -10.91 10.47 2.07
N ALA A 352 -12.22 10.64 2.03
CA ALA A 352 -12.85 11.71 1.30
C ALA A 352 -12.40 13.09 1.82
N PRO A 353 -12.20 14.09 0.94
CA PRO A 353 -11.80 15.42 1.38
C PRO A 353 -12.91 16.10 2.18
N GLY A 354 -12.51 16.97 3.12
CA GLY A 354 -13.39 17.89 3.79
C GLY A 354 -13.68 19.14 2.95
N THR A 355 -14.14 20.20 3.60
CA THR A 355 -14.47 21.48 2.94
C THR A 355 -13.46 22.59 3.21
N ALA A 356 -12.76 22.53 4.34
CA ALA A 356 -11.79 23.54 4.76
C ALA A 356 -10.44 23.34 4.04
N SER A 357 -9.73 24.42 3.71
CA SER A 357 -8.35 24.34 3.24
C SER A 357 -7.40 23.95 4.38
N PRO A 358 -6.18 23.43 4.08
CA PRO A 358 -5.16 23.19 5.10
C PRO A 358 -4.88 24.42 5.97
N ASP A 359 -4.78 25.61 5.36
CA ASP A 359 -4.56 26.87 6.09
C ASP A 359 -5.73 27.17 7.03
N ALA A 360 -6.96 26.91 6.60
CA ALA A 360 -8.14 27.10 7.46
C ALA A 360 -8.17 26.13 8.63
N LEU A 361 -7.59 24.91 8.49
CA LEU A 361 -7.49 23.93 9.58
C LEU A 361 -6.47 24.33 10.66
N ILE A 362 -5.52 25.20 10.35
CA ILE A 362 -4.51 25.66 11.33
C ILE A 362 -4.78 27.06 11.86
N ALA A 363 -5.62 27.88 11.20
CA ALA A 363 -5.80 29.29 11.47
C ALA A 363 -6.24 29.64 12.91
N ASP A 364 -6.96 28.78 13.57
CA ASP A 364 -7.44 28.92 14.97
C ASP A 364 -6.56 28.23 16.02
N ILE A 365 -5.47 27.57 15.60
CA ILE A 365 -4.56 26.85 16.50
C ILE A 365 -3.60 27.86 17.16
N ALA A 366 -3.77 28.10 18.45
CA ALA A 366 -2.85 28.94 19.20
C ALA A 366 -1.46 28.29 19.33
N GLN A 367 -1.42 27.00 19.66
CA GLN A 367 -0.22 26.16 19.70
C GLN A 367 -0.56 24.76 19.19
N GLY A 368 0.28 24.18 18.33
CA GLY A 368 0.06 22.87 17.74
C GLY A 368 1.31 22.33 17.04
N LEU A 369 1.21 21.13 16.51
CA LEU A 369 2.26 20.48 15.74
C LEU A 369 1.75 20.10 14.34
N PHE A 370 2.44 20.56 13.30
CA PHE A 370 2.26 20.11 11.93
C PHE A 370 3.29 19.02 11.64
N VAL A 371 2.84 17.76 11.48
CA VAL A 371 3.71 16.58 11.34
C VAL A 371 3.96 16.30 9.87
N THR A 372 5.22 16.22 9.49
CA THR A 372 5.67 15.87 8.13
C THR A 372 6.38 14.53 8.06
N GLU A 373 6.82 14.00 9.22
CA GLU A 373 7.49 12.70 9.32
C GLU A 373 7.07 11.96 10.58
N LEU A 374 6.91 10.64 10.47
CA LEU A 374 6.61 9.73 11.56
C LEU A 374 7.67 8.64 11.64
N LEU A 375 8.17 8.38 12.85
CA LEU A 375 9.19 7.39 13.15
C LEU A 375 8.63 6.27 14.04
N GLY A 376 9.12 5.05 13.83
CA GLY A 376 8.74 3.88 14.62
C GLY A 376 7.36 3.33 14.26
N MET A 377 6.99 2.22 14.92
CA MET A 377 5.78 1.42 14.67
C MET A 377 4.89 1.32 15.93
N GLY A 378 4.88 2.35 16.76
CA GLY A 378 4.21 2.37 18.07
C GLY A 378 2.68 2.47 17.99
N VAL A 379 2.02 1.43 17.43
CA VAL A 379 0.56 1.31 17.40
C VAL A 379 0.16 -0.08 17.89
N ASP A 380 -0.62 -0.12 18.97
CA ASP A 380 -1.22 -1.37 19.44
C ASP A 380 -2.60 -1.57 18.79
N MET A 381 -2.69 -2.55 17.91
CA MET A 381 -3.93 -2.84 17.17
C MET A 381 -5.00 -3.51 18.02
N VAL A 382 -4.70 -3.96 19.24
CA VAL A 382 -5.69 -4.56 20.16
C VAL A 382 -6.38 -3.50 21.00
N THR A 383 -5.61 -2.52 21.49
CA THR A 383 -6.12 -1.44 22.36
C THR A 383 -6.45 -0.17 21.61
N GLY A 384 -5.76 0.10 20.50
CA GLY A 384 -5.81 1.34 19.75
C GLY A 384 -4.79 2.38 20.23
N ASP A 385 -3.91 2.03 21.18
CA ASP A 385 -2.90 2.95 21.67
C ASP A 385 -1.92 3.32 20.56
N TYR A 386 -1.64 4.61 20.45
CA TYR A 386 -0.82 5.23 19.43
C TYR A 386 0.29 6.04 20.07
N SER A 387 1.55 5.73 19.73
CA SER A 387 2.73 6.47 20.20
C SER A 387 3.82 6.40 19.14
N ARG A 388 4.15 7.52 18.49
CA ARG A 388 5.15 7.55 17.42
C ARG A 388 6.09 8.73 17.57
N GLY A 389 7.36 8.52 17.26
CA GLY A 389 8.29 9.61 17.01
C GLY A 389 7.79 10.47 15.86
N ALA A 390 7.96 11.78 15.96
CA ALA A 390 7.51 12.73 14.96
C ALA A 390 8.52 13.87 14.77
N SER A 391 8.55 14.38 13.54
CA SER A 391 9.20 15.62 13.15
C SER A 391 8.25 16.43 12.27
N GLY A 392 8.44 17.73 12.25
CA GLY A 392 7.58 18.64 11.49
C GLY A 392 7.78 20.08 11.90
N PHE A 393 6.71 20.82 12.05
CA PHE A 393 6.76 22.25 12.35
C PHE A 393 5.82 22.61 13.50
N TRP A 394 6.27 23.49 14.38
CA TRP A 394 5.40 24.06 15.40
C TRP A 394 4.42 25.06 14.78
N ILE A 395 3.18 25.03 15.23
CA ILE A 395 2.16 26.00 14.87
C ILE A 395 2.03 26.99 16.02
N GLU A 396 2.13 28.28 15.72
CA GLU A 396 1.88 29.37 16.66
C GLU A 396 0.91 30.39 16.05
N ASN A 397 -0.15 30.70 16.77
CA ASN A 397 -1.11 31.75 16.38
C ASN A 397 -1.66 31.55 14.95
N GLY A 398 -1.98 30.31 14.58
CA GLY A 398 -2.55 29.96 13.29
C GLY A 398 -1.57 29.92 12.12
N ALA A 399 -0.27 29.89 12.36
CA ALA A 399 0.76 29.85 11.33
C ALA A 399 1.87 28.84 11.63
N ILE A 400 2.49 28.29 10.59
CA ILE A 400 3.73 27.49 10.71
C ILE A 400 4.85 28.42 11.15
N ALA A 401 5.51 28.08 12.28
CA ALA A 401 6.48 28.97 12.93
C ALA A 401 7.94 28.52 12.79
N TYR A 402 8.28 27.29 13.22
CA TYR A 402 9.65 26.78 13.18
C TYR A 402 9.66 25.24 13.14
N PRO A 403 10.74 24.63 12.62
CA PRO A 403 10.86 23.18 12.58
C PRO A 403 11.05 22.59 13.99
N VAL A 404 10.49 21.39 14.18
CA VAL A 404 10.54 20.60 15.42
C VAL A 404 10.96 19.19 15.09
N SER A 405 11.90 18.63 15.85
CA SER A 405 12.30 17.24 15.76
C SER A 405 12.44 16.58 17.14
N GLY A 406 12.58 15.26 17.17
CA GLY A 406 12.82 14.52 18.40
C GLY A 406 11.66 14.53 19.40
N VAL A 407 10.43 14.67 18.94
CA VAL A 407 9.23 14.58 19.77
C VAL A 407 8.51 13.25 19.57
N THR A 408 7.70 12.87 20.54
CA THR A 408 6.75 11.76 20.42
C THR A 408 5.34 12.32 20.44
N ILE A 409 4.50 11.88 19.52
CA ILE A 409 3.06 12.13 19.54
C ILE A 409 2.33 10.89 20.04
N ALA A 410 1.36 11.08 20.94
CA ALA A 410 0.62 9.98 21.55
C ALA A 410 -0.87 10.26 21.63
N GLY A 411 -1.65 9.18 21.59
CA GLY A 411 -3.11 9.19 21.70
C GLY A 411 -3.67 7.79 21.69
N ASN A 412 -4.97 7.68 21.49
CA ASN A 412 -5.64 6.41 21.19
C ASN A 412 -6.44 6.55 19.89
N LEU A 413 -6.28 5.62 18.96
CA LEU A 413 -6.89 5.69 17.63
C LEU A 413 -8.43 5.83 17.68
N LYS A 414 -9.10 5.27 18.69
CA LYS A 414 -10.57 5.42 18.86
C LYS A 414 -10.93 6.90 19.08
N ASP A 415 -10.19 7.58 19.95
CA ASP A 415 -10.41 8.99 20.25
C ASP A 415 -9.95 9.89 19.11
N MET A 416 -8.80 9.55 18.50
CA MET A 416 -8.25 10.29 17.37
C MET A 416 -9.21 10.29 16.19
N PHE A 417 -9.80 9.16 15.84
CA PHE A 417 -10.78 9.06 14.74
C PHE A 417 -12.05 9.87 14.99
N GLN A 418 -12.51 9.95 16.26
CA GLN A 418 -13.68 10.77 16.64
C GLN A 418 -13.40 12.28 16.64
N ARG A 419 -12.12 12.68 16.73
CA ARG A 419 -11.67 14.08 16.81
C ARG A 419 -10.91 14.54 15.56
N LEU A 420 -11.06 13.81 14.46
CA LEU A 420 -10.36 14.05 13.22
C LEU A 420 -11.17 14.94 12.29
N THR A 421 -10.52 15.93 11.68
CA THR A 421 -11.10 16.80 10.66
C THR A 421 -10.22 16.79 9.41
N PRO A 422 -10.76 16.41 8.22
CA PRO A 422 -10.02 16.42 6.96
C PRO A 422 -10.09 17.79 6.28
N ALA A 423 -9.00 18.16 5.61
CA ALA A 423 -8.97 19.29 4.67
C ALA A 423 -9.51 18.91 3.28
N ASN A 424 -9.51 19.88 2.35
CA ASN A 424 -10.00 19.70 0.98
C ASN A 424 -8.90 19.38 -0.05
N ASP A 425 -7.66 19.11 0.38
CA ASP A 425 -6.46 18.99 -0.44
C ASP A 425 -6.11 17.52 -0.81
N LEU A 426 -7.10 16.64 -0.90
CA LEU A 426 -6.86 15.25 -1.30
C LEU A 426 -6.22 15.16 -2.69
N VAL A 427 -5.06 14.55 -2.76
CA VAL A 427 -4.36 14.19 -3.99
C VAL A 427 -4.07 12.69 -4.00
N PHE A 428 -4.30 12.04 -5.13
CA PHE A 428 -4.03 10.60 -5.29
C PHE A 428 -2.60 10.37 -5.77
N ARG A 429 -1.71 10.04 -4.85
CA ARG A 429 -0.28 9.75 -5.13
C ARG A 429 0.09 8.29 -4.82
N TYR A 430 -0.61 7.67 -3.88
CA TYR A 430 -0.26 6.37 -3.31
C TYR A 430 -1.42 5.37 -3.41
N GLY A 431 -1.19 4.15 -2.99
CA GLY A 431 -2.27 3.17 -2.82
C GLY A 431 -3.23 3.50 -1.67
N THR A 432 -2.76 4.26 -0.67
CA THR A 432 -3.57 4.80 0.43
C THR A 432 -3.37 6.30 0.48
N ASN A 433 -4.45 7.08 0.44
CA ASN A 433 -4.40 8.53 0.37
C ASN A 433 -5.30 9.18 1.44
N ALA A 434 -4.85 10.30 1.96
CA ALA A 434 -5.63 11.16 2.82
C ALA A 434 -5.31 12.62 2.49
N PRO A 435 -6.25 13.55 2.69
CA PRO A 435 -5.92 14.97 2.72
C PRO A 435 -5.13 15.32 3.99
N THR A 436 -4.74 16.57 4.16
CA THR A 436 -4.28 17.10 5.46
C THR A 436 -5.33 16.81 6.53
N LEU A 437 -4.91 16.24 7.66
CA LEU A 437 -5.80 15.84 8.76
C LEU A 437 -5.43 16.59 10.05
N ARG A 438 -6.39 17.20 10.70
CA ARG A 438 -6.25 17.74 12.05
C ARG A 438 -6.87 16.79 13.06
N VAL A 439 -6.15 16.49 14.15
CA VAL A 439 -6.62 15.66 15.27
C VAL A 439 -6.49 16.47 16.55
N GLU A 440 -7.59 16.60 17.29
CA GLU A 440 -7.63 17.37 18.51
C GLU A 440 -7.12 16.58 19.74
N GLY A 441 -6.41 17.27 20.63
CA GLY A 441 -6.12 16.78 21.98
C GLY A 441 -5.11 15.63 22.03
N MET A 442 -4.19 15.55 21.07
CA MET A 442 -3.08 14.62 21.13
C MET A 442 -2.01 15.12 22.10
N THR A 443 -1.27 14.22 22.73
CA THR A 443 -0.10 14.56 23.53
C THR A 443 1.13 14.65 22.63
N VAL A 444 1.81 15.79 22.66
CA VAL A 444 3.17 15.94 22.14
C VAL A 444 4.10 15.87 23.35
N ALA A 445 4.98 14.87 23.38
CA ALA A 445 6.00 14.69 24.40
C ALA A 445 7.35 15.09 23.81
N GLY A 446 7.97 16.08 24.43
CA GLY A 446 9.29 16.61 24.10
C GLY A 446 10.16 16.70 25.36
N GLU A 447 10.71 17.88 25.64
CA GLU A 447 11.43 18.15 26.88
C GLU A 447 10.53 18.42 28.06
#